data_da34d536f7176aa44c194251e0a5dadf
#
_entry.id   da34d536f7176aa44c194251e0a5dadf
#
_cell.length_a   1.000
_cell.length_b   1.000
_cell.length_c   1.000
_cell.angle_alpha   90.00
_cell.angle_beta   90.00
_cell.angle_gamma   90.00
#
_symmetry.space_group_name_H-M   'P 1'
#
loop_
_entity.id
_entity.type
_entity.pdbx_description
1 polymer ?
#
loop_
_entity_poly.entity_id
_entity_poly.type
_entity_poly.pdbx_seq_one_letter_code
_entity_poly.pdbx_strand_id
1 'polypeptide(L)'
;MFDKKFEKEKINIIKRNSSSKKFLDITKKFNVEASLNKYTYNFSWLGVPIIQYPQDMITMQELLFEVKPDLIIETGIARAGSLIFYSSILSMIHEKYRVIGVDVDIRNHAKKVLKEHKFSKNITTFQGSSNDKLIL
;
A
#
# COMPACT_ATOMS: atom_id res chain seq x y z
N MET A 1 2.76 -24.16 -5.01
CA MET A 1 3.33 -25.22 -4.14
C MET A 1 4.50 -24.62 -3.39
N PHE A 2 4.37 -24.43 -2.09
CA PHE A 2 5.41 -23.78 -1.30
C PHE A 2 6.49 -24.80 -0.92
N ASP A 3 7.75 -24.46 -1.17
CA ASP A 3 8.89 -25.27 -0.71
C ASP A 3 9.08 -25.05 0.80
N LYS A 4 8.72 -26.05 1.61
CA LYS A 4 8.84 -26.02 3.07
C LYS A 4 10.27 -25.77 3.56
N LYS A 5 11.29 -26.20 2.79
CA LYS A 5 12.70 -25.97 3.11
C LYS A 5 13.04 -24.48 2.94
N PHE A 6 12.59 -23.90 1.84
CA PHE A 6 12.78 -22.47 1.56
C PHE A 6 12.07 -21.60 2.60
N GLU A 7 10.83 -21.92 2.99
CA GLU A 7 10.11 -21.16 4.02
C GLU A 7 10.82 -21.21 5.38
N LYS A 8 11.37 -22.36 5.77
CA LYS A 8 12.18 -22.45 6.99
C LYS A 8 13.45 -21.61 6.93
N GLU A 9 14.12 -21.60 5.77
CA GLU A 9 15.29 -20.78 5.52
C GLU A 9 14.95 -19.28 5.57
N LYS A 10 13.86 -18.86 4.93
CA LYS A 10 13.33 -17.49 4.97
C LYS A 10 13.10 -17.01 6.41
N ILE A 11 12.44 -17.82 7.25
CA ILE A 11 12.21 -17.50 8.67
C ILE A 11 13.53 -17.29 9.42
N ASN A 12 14.53 -18.14 9.17
CA ASN A 12 15.84 -18.02 9.82
C ASN A 12 16.60 -16.75 9.37
N ILE A 13 16.51 -16.40 8.08
CA ILE A 13 17.08 -15.17 7.54
C ILE A 13 16.41 -13.95 8.18
N ILE A 14 15.08 -13.92 8.28
CA ILE A 14 14.34 -12.82 8.91
C ILE A 14 14.78 -12.66 10.38
N LYS A 15 14.84 -13.74 11.15
CA LYS A 15 15.31 -13.71 12.55
C LYS A 15 16.72 -13.17 12.67
N ARG A 16 17.65 -13.62 11.81
CA ARG A 16 19.03 -13.13 11.80
C ARG A 16 19.09 -11.62 11.47
N ASN A 17 18.35 -11.17 10.47
CA ASN A 17 18.33 -9.77 10.06
C ASN A 17 17.74 -8.88 11.16
N SER A 18 16.65 -9.30 11.79
CA SER A 18 15.99 -8.54 12.87
C SER A 18 16.85 -8.44 14.15
N SER A 19 17.78 -9.35 14.37
CA SER A 19 18.72 -9.31 15.50
C SER A 19 20.08 -8.67 15.18
N SER A 20 20.36 -8.36 13.91
CA SER A 20 21.62 -7.76 13.49
C SER A 20 21.64 -6.26 13.75
N LYS A 21 22.33 -5.83 14.81
CA LYS A 21 22.47 -4.40 15.13
C LYS A 21 23.01 -3.60 13.95
N LYS A 22 24.05 -4.10 13.26
CA LYS A 22 24.62 -3.44 12.08
C LYS A 22 23.59 -3.25 10.97
N PHE A 23 22.77 -4.28 10.69
CA PHE A 23 21.74 -4.22 9.65
C PHE A 23 20.65 -3.20 10.03
N LEU A 24 20.18 -3.24 11.28
CA LEU A 24 19.19 -2.30 11.80
C LEU A 24 19.68 -0.84 11.77
N ASP A 25 20.94 -0.59 12.14
CA ASP A 25 21.53 0.76 12.11
C ASP A 25 21.62 1.31 10.67
N ILE A 26 21.97 0.47 9.69
CA ILE A 26 22.01 0.86 8.27
C ILE A 26 20.61 1.14 7.76
N THR A 27 19.64 0.29 8.07
CA THR A 27 18.23 0.47 7.67
C THR A 27 17.66 1.75 8.26
N LYS A 28 17.95 2.04 9.53
CA LYS A 28 17.51 3.28 10.18
C LYS A 28 18.10 4.52 9.50
N LYS A 29 19.40 4.51 9.18
CA LYS A 29 20.04 5.61 8.44
C LYS A 29 19.42 5.80 7.06
N PHE A 30 19.21 4.70 6.33
CA PHE A 30 18.53 4.75 5.03
C PHE A 30 17.15 5.38 5.14
N ASN A 31 16.32 4.97 6.12
CA ASN A 31 14.98 5.51 6.28
C ASN A 31 14.99 7.02 6.58
N VAL A 32 15.94 7.51 7.39
CA VAL A 32 16.09 8.95 7.67
C VAL A 32 16.43 9.71 6.38
N GLU A 33 17.46 9.27 5.66
CA GLU A 33 17.89 9.92 4.42
C GLU A 33 16.81 9.82 3.33
N ALA A 34 16.14 8.69 3.20
CA ALA A 34 15.06 8.48 2.25
C ALA A 34 13.87 9.42 2.53
N SER A 35 13.55 9.66 3.80
CA SER A 35 12.51 10.61 4.19
C SER A 35 12.89 12.04 3.85
N LEU A 36 14.11 12.47 4.20
CA LEU A 36 14.62 13.81 3.90
C LEU A 36 14.63 14.11 2.40
N ASN A 37 14.97 13.12 1.59
CA ASN A 37 15.05 13.23 0.13
C ASN A 37 13.76 12.86 -0.60
N LYS A 38 12.64 12.66 0.12
CA LYS A 38 11.33 12.29 -0.47
C LYS A 38 11.44 11.05 -1.40
N TYR A 39 12.24 10.07 -1.03
CA TYR A 39 12.49 8.87 -1.82
C TYR A 39 11.22 8.15 -2.25
N THR A 40 10.21 8.08 -1.37
CA THR A 40 8.91 7.44 -1.63
C THR A 40 8.10 8.12 -2.74
N TYR A 41 8.42 9.38 -3.10
CA TYR A 41 7.75 10.11 -4.17
C TYR A 41 8.20 9.71 -5.58
N ASN A 42 9.23 8.88 -5.69
CA ASN A 42 9.82 8.48 -6.98
C ASN A 42 9.06 7.32 -7.64
N PHE A 43 8.07 6.74 -6.98
CA PHE A 43 7.41 5.53 -7.44
C PHE A 43 6.03 5.80 -8.01
N SER A 44 5.61 4.92 -8.92
CA SER A 44 4.26 4.88 -9.45
C SER A 44 3.78 3.45 -9.61
N TRP A 45 2.48 3.25 -9.46
CA TRP A 45 1.82 1.98 -9.74
C TRP A 45 0.86 2.14 -10.90
N LEU A 46 1.07 1.39 -11.97
CA LEU A 46 0.24 1.42 -13.18
C LEU A 46 0.00 2.85 -13.72
N GLY A 47 1.05 3.70 -13.66
CA GLY A 47 1.03 5.08 -14.13
C GLY A 47 0.52 6.10 -13.11
N VAL A 48 0.12 5.68 -11.90
CA VAL A 48 -0.33 6.58 -10.82
C VAL A 48 0.75 6.71 -9.76
N PRO A 49 1.16 7.95 -9.37
CA PRO A 49 2.15 8.12 -8.31
C PRO A 49 1.68 7.49 -7.01
N ILE A 50 2.56 6.68 -6.40
CA ILE A 50 2.33 6.02 -5.11
C ILE A 50 3.43 6.42 -4.14
N ILE A 51 3.04 6.99 -2.98
CA ILE A 51 3.98 7.53 -2.00
C ILE A 51 4.25 6.45 -0.95
N GLN A 52 4.96 5.41 -1.35
CA GLN A 52 5.29 4.26 -0.50
C GLN A 52 6.68 3.73 -0.80
N TYR A 53 7.27 3.03 0.17
CA TYR A 53 8.48 2.27 -0.06
C TYR A 53 8.17 1.00 -0.88
N PRO A 54 9.01 0.60 -1.85
CA PRO A 54 8.80 -0.63 -2.63
C PRO A 54 8.65 -1.88 -1.77
N GLN A 55 9.41 -2.00 -0.68
CA GLN A 55 9.30 -3.13 0.25
C GLN A 55 7.95 -3.17 0.97
N ASP A 56 7.35 -2.01 1.29
CA ASP A 56 6.03 -1.94 1.92
C ASP A 56 4.95 -2.38 0.94
N MET A 57 5.10 -2.05 -0.35
CA MET A 57 4.19 -2.52 -1.40
C MET A 57 4.22 -4.05 -1.53
N ILE A 58 5.42 -4.65 -1.50
CA ILE A 58 5.54 -6.12 -1.55
C ILE A 58 4.91 -6.76 -0.31
N THR A 59 5.20 -6.22 0.88
CA THR A 59 4.59 -6.70 2.13
C THR A 59 3.07 -6.58 2.10
N MET A 60 2.55 -5.46 1.63
CA MET A 60 1.10 -5.24 1.49
C MET A 60 0.47 -6.23 0.51
N GLN A 61 1.12 -6.50 -0.62
CA GLN A 61 0.65 -7.51 -1.58
C GLN A 61 0.60 -8.91 -0.94
N GLU A 62 1.62 -9.31 -0.16
CA GLU A 62 1.61 -10.58 0.58
C GLU A 62 0.44 -10.65 1.57
N LEU A 63 0.20 -9.57 2.33
CA LEU A 63 -0.94 -9.49 3.26
C LEU A 63 -2.29 -9.59 2.55
N LEU A 64 -2.46 -8.88 1.43
CA LEU A 64 -3.69 -8.96 0.63
C LEU A 64 -3.95 -10.36 0.09
N PHE A 65 -2.89 -11.04 -0.35
CA PHE A 65 -3.00 -12.42 -0.84
C PHE A 65 -3.32 -13.43 0.27
N GLU A 66 -2.79 -13.23 1.47
CA GLU A 66 -3.05 -14.09 2.62
C GLU A 66 -4.45 -13.86 3.21
N VAL A 67 -4.80 -12.58 3.46
CA VAL A 67 -6.05 -12.20 4.15
C VAL A 67 -7.26 -12.26 3.21
N LYS A 68 -7.08 -11.92 1.93
CA LYS A 68 -8.15 -11.81 0.92
C LYS A 68 -9.33 -10.96 1.39
N PRO A 69 -9.11 -9.70 1.78
CA PRO A 69 -10.17 -8.89 2.36
C PRO A 69 -11.23 -8.51 1.33
N ASP A 70 -12.51 -8.57 1.72
CA ASP A 70 -13.62 -8.05 0.92
C ASP A 70 -13.71 -6.52 0.93
N LEU A 71 -13.08 -5.88 1.94
CA LEU A 71 -13.08 -4.45 2.13
C LEU A 71 -11.72 -3.97 2.61
N ILE A 72 -11.22 -2.92 1.94
CA ILE A 72 -10.08 -2.12 2.42
C ILE A 72 -10.57 -0.70 2.66
N ILE A 73 -10.15 -0.12 3.78
CA ILE A 73 -10.38 1.29 4.10
C ILE A 73 -9.01 1.94 4.31
N GLU A 74 -8.74 3.02 3.57
CA GLU A 74 -7.53 3.82 3.70
C GLU A 74 -7.89 5.26 4.08
N THR A 75 -7.20 5.81 5.07
CA THR A 75 -7.27 7.22 5.43
C THR A 75 -6.03 7.96 4.95
N GLY A 76 -6.23 9.04 4.20
CA GLY A 76 -5.14 9.77 3.53
C GLY A 76 -4.77 9.15 2.18
N ILE A 77 -5.49 9.51 1.12
CA ILE A 77 -5.33 8.90 -0.22
C ILE A 77 -4.30 9.60 -1.12
N ALA A 78 -3.89 10.80 -0.73
CA ALA A 78 -2.90 11.61 -1.47
C ALA A 78 -3.16 11.67 -2.99
N ARG A 79 -2.44 10.87 -3.79
CA ARG A 79 -2.56 10.80 -5.24
C ARG A 79 -3.40 9.62 -5.75
N ALA A 80 -4.04 8.87 -4.84
CA ALA A 80 -4.83 7.66 -5.09
C ALA A 80 -4.02 6.44 -5.61
N GLY A 81 -2.69 6.50 -5.62
CA GLY A 81 -1.85 5.41 -6.11
C GLY A 81 -2.00 4.12 -5.30
N SER A 82 -2.12 4.23 -3.98
CA SER A 82 -2.37 3.10 -3.08
C SER A 82 -3.73 2.46 -3.31
N LEU A 83 -4.79 3.26 -3.53
CA LEU A 83 -6.12 2.73 -3.85
C LEU A 83 -6.11 1.92 -5.15
N ILE A 84 -5.43 2.42 -6.19
CA ILE A 84 -5.25 1.69 -7.47
C ILE A 84 -4.42 0.42 -7.24
N PHE A 85 -3.39 0.47 -6.40
CA PHE A 85 -2.58 -0.69 -6.05
C PHE A 85 -3.45 -1.77 -5.39
N TYR A 86 -4.19 -1.45 -4.34
CA TYR A 86 -5.07 -2.42 -3.64
C TYR A 86 -6.11 -3.00 -4.58
N SER A 87 -6.80 -2.14 -5.33
CA SER A 87 -7.83 -2.58 -6.27
C SER A 87 -7.27 -3.49 -7.35
N SER A 88 -6.07 -3.20 -7.89
CA SER A 88 -5.44 -4.03 -8.91
C SER A 88 -5.04 -5.40 -8.37
N ILE A 89 -4.48 -5.49 -7.16
CA ILE A 89 -4.11 -6.75 -6.52
C ILE A 89 -5.36 -7.57 -6.18
N LEU A 90 -6.37 -6.96 -5.55
CA LEU A 90 -7.60 -7.65 -5.20
C LEU A 90 -8.34 -8.19 -6.42
N SER A 91 -8.32 -7.47 -7.54
CA SER A 91 -8.95 -7.95 -8.79
C SER A 91 -8.35 -9.25 -9.34
N MET A 92 -7.11 -9.58 -8.96
CA MET A 92 -6.46 -10.85 -9.29
C MET A 92 -6.72 -11.96 -8.27
N ILE A 93 -7.18 -11.60 -7.08
CA ILE A 93 -7.35 -12.54 -5.96
C ILE A 93 -8.79 -13.04 -5.87
N HIS A 94 -9.78 -12.14 -6.01
CA HIS A 94 -11.19 -12.49 -5.97
C HIS A 94 -12.11 -11.44 -6.64
N GLU A 95 -13.32 -11.86 -6.99
CA GLU A 95 -14.23 -11.05 -7.81
C GLU A 95 -14.98 -9.95 -7.04
N LYS A 96 -15.24 -10.15 -5.75
CA LYS A 96 -16.06 -9.26 -4.93
C LYS A 96 -15.22 -8.58 -3.86
N TYR A 97 -14.83 -7.34 -4.11
CA TYR A 97 -14.10 -6.51 -3.15
C TYR A 97 -14.51 -5.05 -3.28
N ARG A 98 -14.24 -4.27 -2.26
CA ARG A 98 -14.36 -2.82 -2.26
C ARG A 98 -13.13 -2.18 -1.63
N VAL A 99 -12.75 -1.02 -2.16
CA VAL A 99 -11.71 -0.17 -1.58
C VAL A 99 -12.34 1.18 -1.28
N ILE A 100 -12.24 1.62 -0.04
CA ILE A 100 -12.74 2.92 0.41
C ILE A 100 -11.56 3.80 0.77
N GLY A 101 -11.50 5.00 0.17
CA GLY A 101 -10.53 6.03 0.51
C GLY A 101 -11.20 7.20 1.22
N VAL A 102 -10.65 7.65 2.34
CA VAL A 102 -11.08 8.84 3.08
C VAL A 102 -9.96 9.85 3.11
N ASP A 103 -10.21 11.09 2.71
CA ASP A 103 -9.23 12.17 2.77
C ASP A 103 -9.91 13.51 3.05
N VAL A 104 -9.26 14.36 3.81
CA VAL A 104 -9.75 15.71 4.12
C VAL A 104 -9.77 16.60 2.87
N ASP A 105 -8.88 16.34 1.90
CA ASP A 105 -8.77 17.09 0.65
C ASP A 105 -8.46 16.16 -0.54
N ILE A 106 -9.50 15.70 -1.20
CA ILE A 106 -9.36 14.91 -2.44
C ILE A 106 -9.07 15.83 -3.62
N ARG A 107 -7.81 15.96 -3.95
CA ARG A 107 -7.31 16.88 -4.97
C ARG A 107 -7.71 16.46 -6.39
N ASN A 108 -7.74 17.44 -7.30
CA ASN A 108 -8.19 17.22 -8.69
C ASN A 108 -7.45 16.10 -9.43
N HIS A 109 -6.14 15.94 -9.20
CA HIS A 109 -5.39 14.85 -9.82
C HIS A 109 -5.84 13.47 -9.32
N ALA A 110 -6.17 13.32 -8.04
CA ALA A 110 -6.72 12.08 -7.50
C ALA A 110 -8.13 11.80 -8.03
N LYS A 111 -8.99 12.84 -8.09
CA LYS A 111 -10.33 12.77 -8.71
C LYS A 111 -10.27 12.29 -10.16
N LYS A 112 -9.29 12.80 -10.94
CA LYS A 112 -9.08 12.37 -12.33
C LYS A 112 -8.70 10.89 -12.42
N VAL A 113 -7.74 10.44 -11.60
CA VAL A 113 -7.35 9.01 -11.54
C VAL A 113 -8.55 8.14 -11.21
N LEU A 114 -9.29 8.49 -10.16
CA LEU A 114 -10.46 7.72 -9.70
C LEU A 114 -11.60 7.67 -10.73
N LYS A 115 -11.69 8.66 -11.61
CA LYS A 115 -12.66 8.69 -12.71
C LYS A 115 -12.25 7.85 -13.92
N GLU A 116 -10.97 7.84 -14.27
CA GLU A 116 -10.48 7.38 -15.58
C GLU A 116 -9.73 6.04 -15.53
N HIS A 117 -9.18 5.66 -14.36
CA HIS A 117 -8.33 4.48 -14.28
C HIS A 117 -9.15 3.17 -14.28
N LYS A 118 -8.70 2.18 -15.05
CA LYS A 118 -9.41 0.88 -15.22
C LYS A 118 -9.69 0.13 -13.90
N PHE A 119 -8.86 0.32 -12.88
CA PHE A 119 -9.02 -0.32 -11.56
C PHE A 119 -9.81 0.52 -10.56
N SER A 120 -10.41 1.65 -10.95
CA SER A 120 -11.18 2.50 -10.03
C SER A 120 -12.64 2.04 -9.82
N LYS A 121 -13.13 1.08 -10.60
CA LYS A 121 -14.53 0.63 -10.56
C LYS A 121 -15.02 0.24 -9.15
N ASN A 122 -14.19 -0.41 -8.36
CA ASN A 122 -14.51 -0.88 -7.01
C ASN A 122 -13.97 0.05 -5.91
N ILE A 123 -13.57 1.29 -6.28
CA ILE A 123 -13.07 2.30 -5.35
C ILE A 123 -14.16 3.32 -5.11
N THR A 124 -14.43 3.61 -3.83
CA THR A 124 -15.30 4.71 -3.40
C THR A 124 -14.49 5.64 -2.52
N THR A 125 -14.68 6.95 -2.66
CA THR A 125 -13.96 7.92 -1.83
C THR A 125 -14.91 8.89 -1.13
N PHE A 126 -14.55 9.26 0.10
CA PHE A 126 -15.26 10.24 0.90
C PHE A 126 -14.31 11.38 1.27
N GLN A 127 -14.73 12.61 1.01
CA GLN A 127 -13.96 13.79 1.41
C GLN A 127 -14.44 14.27 2.77
N GLY A 128 -13.55 14.25 3.75
CA GLY A 128 -13.79 14.67 5.12
C GLY A 128 -12.78 14.07 6.08
N SER A 129 -12.90 14.38 7.35
CA SER A 129 -12.06 13.80 8.40
C SER A 129 -12.51 12.36 8.68
N SER A 130 -11.56 11.45 8.85
CA SER A 130 -11.83 10.06 9.29
C SER A 130 -12.47 9.99 10.69
N ASN A 131 -12.49 11.11 11.45
CA ASN A 131 -13.15 11.22 12.73
C ASN A 131 -14.54 11.88 12.64
N ASP A 132 -15.01 12.22 11.46
CA ASP A 132 -16.31 12.84 11.25
C ASP A 132 -17.43 11.80 11.41
N LYS A 133 -18.43 12.12 12.23
CA LYS A 133 -19.61 11.26 12.45
C LYS A 133 -20.41 10.94 11.17
N LEU A 134 -20.24 11.76 10.12
CA LEU A 134 -20.89 11.53 8.82
C LEU A 134 -20.09 10.55 7.92
N ILE A 135 -18.86 10.20 8.31
CA ILE A 135 -17.98 9.28 7.57
C ILE A 135 -17.91 7.93 8.27
N LEU A 136 -18.13 7.90 9.59
CA LEU A 136 -18.23 6.67 10.39
C LEU A 136 -19.64 6.09 10.31
#